data_a6c2907f56894026163b1ebfe3b3afc2
#
_entry.id   a6c2907f56894026163b1ebfe3b3afc2
#
_cell.length_a   1.000
_cell.length_b   1.000
_cell.length_c   1.000
_cell.angle_alpha   90.00
_cell.angle_beta   90.00
_cell.angle_gamma   90.00
#
_symmetry.space_group_name_H-M   'P 1'
#
loop_
_entity.id
_entity.type
_entity.pdbx_description
1 polymer ?
#
loop_
_entity_poly.entity_id
_entity_poly.type
_entity_poly.pdbx_seq_one_letter_code
_entity_poly.pdbx_strand_id
1 'polypeptide(L)'
;MATEKNSEKFIVAIDQEKIEPDLARETVINFDPLNRAGKEGGFYIDENEELHINDEDVMEAHKMAINKYPYSNAITMIQLPFEEGDKVHQFSENSFRLYGLPVPEKGRSIGLIGENGIGKTVSLKILAGDIKPNLGEWENPPEWKEILKEYRGTGLQNHLEVLEKAEISSAYKPQQVEKLPEVYSGEVRTLLQSSAEKKEEIEEITKKLDINQLLDRDIENLSGGELQRVAIASTLLKEKDIYMFDEPSSFLDVKQRLNAGREIVKLSEDRSVMTVEHDLATLDLIASGIHIFYGEPGGYGMVSDTLSTKEGINNYLDGYLPPQNVQFRKESIEFDRTKPSQVEQHETVLEFPSFSKDFGEGEFELKTEAGELHEEEILAVFGENGLGKTVFAKMLAGATEPESGDSPDISISYKPQYLEAQDETVQEALSKHTNVDSKRFENRIAEPLGLEKLYENNLQDLSGGELQRVGIAICLSKNADIYLLDEPSAYLDVEARVELGRTLKRFARKTEKPLMVIDHDLLMLDYIADRGIVFTGEPGIKGSSTQPTEIGQAIDLFLKEVDLTFRKDPGTGRPRANKPGSQKDQEQREKGEYYEK
;
A
#
# COMPACT_ATOMS: atom_id res chain seq x y z
N MET A 1 -26.53 3.02 44.42
CA MET A 1 -25.46 3.31 43.45
C MET A 1 -25.98 2.75 42.15
N ALA A 2 -26.47 3.64 41.28
CA ALA A 2 -26.95 3.27 39.97
C ALA A 2 -25.67 3.03 39.11
N THR A 3 -25.58 1.86 38.52
CA THR A 3 -24.62 1.55 37.46
C THR A 3 -24.95 2.47 36.31
N GLU A 4 -24.11 3.48 36.05
CA GLU A 4 -24.10 4.19 34.80
C GLU A 4 -23.91 3.13 33.69
N LYS A 5 -24.95 2.95 32.89
CA LYS A 5 -24.83 2.26 31.60
C LYS A 5 -23.89 3.11 30.79
N ASN A 6 -22.68 2.64 30.48
CA ASN A 6 -21.88 3.14 29.36
C ASN A 6 -22.84 3.15 28.15
N SER A 7 -23.28 4.32 27.75
CA SER A 7 -24.04 4.48 26.51
C SER A 7 -23.01 4.28 25.38
N GLU A 8 -23.15 3.18 24.65
CA GLU A 8 -22.39 2.94 23.43
C GLU A 8 -22.53 4.19 22.54
N LYS A 9 -21.45 4.89 22.26
CA LYS A 9 -21.45 6.07 21.40
C LYS A 9 -21.21 5.65 19.97
N PHE A 10 -22.09 6.11 19.09
CA PHE A 10 -21.96 5.93 17.66
C PHE A 10 -21.63 7.25 16.99
N ILE A 11 -20.88 7.19 15.89
CA ILE A 11 -20.63 8.29 14.99
C ILE A 11 -20.98 7.86 13.57
N VAL A 12 -21.20 8.83 12.69
CA VAL A 12 -21.38 8.60 11.26
C VAL A 12 -20.26 9.30 10.51
N ALA A 13 -19.68 8.59 9.55
CA ALA A 13 -18.78 9.15 8.56
C ALA A 13 -19.49 9.14 7.20
N ILE A 14 -19.46 10.27 6.50
CA ILE A 14 -20.13 10.49 5.21
C ILE A 14 -19.08 10.94 4.20
N ASP A 15 -19.01 10.22 3.09
CA ASP A 15 -18.23 10.59 1.92
C ASP A 15 -19.12 11.42 0.99
N GLN A 16 -19.06 12.74 1.10
CA GLN A 16 -19.94 13.66 0.38
C GLN A 16 -19.79 13.55 -1.14
N GLU A 17 -18.61 13.15 -1.64
CA GLU A 17 -18.39 12.97 -3.08
C GLU A 17 -19.26 11.83 -3.68
N LYS A 18 -19.72 10.90 -2.83
CA LYS A 18 -20.58 9.77 -3.20
C LYS A 18 -22.05 9.98 -2.84
N ILE A 19 -22.42 11.16 -2.36
CA ILE A 19 -23.80 11.45 -1.99
C ILE A 19 -24.53 12.10 -3.16
N GLU A 20 -25.61 11.44 -3.59
CA GLU A 20 -26.62 12.03 -4.48
C GLU A 20 -27.76 12.61 -3.62
N PRO A 21 -27.95 13.95 -3.56
CA PRO A 21 -28.88 14.58 -2.61
C PRO A 21 -30.30 14.08 -2.72
N ASP A 22 -30.82 13.91 -3.93
CA ASP A 22 -32.18 13.44 -4.14
C ASP A 22 -32.36 11.97 -3.73
N LEU A 23 -31.40 11.13 -4.05
CA LEU A 23 -31.38 9.73 -3.63
C LEU A 23 -31.25 9.60 -2.09
N ALA A 24 -30.43 10.46 -1.46
CA ALA A 24 -30.31 10.50 -0.01
C ALA A 24 -31.61 10.93 0.67
N ARG A 25 -32.39 11.89 0.07
CA ARG A 25 -33.73 12.26 0.55
C ARG A 25 -34.68 11.08 0.47
N GLU A 26 -34.71 10.36 -0.65
CA GLU A 26 -35.62 9.22 -0.87
C GLU A 26 -35.30 8.00 0.00
N THR A 27 -34.03 7.76 0.30
CA THR A 27 -33.57 6.58 1.02
C THR A 27 -33.23 6.87 2.48
N VAL A 28 -32.20 7.65 2.77
CA VAL A 28 -31.69 7.86 4.14
C VAL A 28 -32.66 8.71 4.95
N ILE A 29 -32.99 9.90 4.47
CA ILE A 29 -33.78 10.89 5.23
C ILE A 29 -35.21 10.38 5.47
N ASN A 30 -35.88 9.83 4.44
CA ASN A 30 -37.23 9.30 4.57
C ASN A 30 -37.34 8.04 5.43
N PHE A 31 -36.23 7.28 5.60
CA PHE A 31 -36.21 6.08 6.42
C PHE A 31 -35.54 6.30 7.79
N ASP A 32 -35.03 7.50 8.04
CA ASP A 32 -34.46 7.86 9.33
C ASP A 32 -35.51 7.74 10.46
N PRO A 33 -35.16 7.09 11.57
CA PRO A 33 -36.08 6.84 12.67
C PRO A 33 -36.54 8.12 13.39
N LEU A 34 -35.72 9.17 13.48
CA LEU A 34 -36.06 10.44 14.10
C LEU A 34 -36.92 11.27 13.18
N ASN A 35 -36.56 11.38 11.89
CA ASN A 35 -37.35 12.09 10.88
C ASN A 35 -38.77 11.50 10.74
N ARG A 36 -38.88 10.18 10.73
CA ARG A 36 -40.19 9.49 10.70
C ARG A 36 -41.03 9.71 11.94
N ALA A 37 -40.38 9.93 13.07
CA ALA A 37 -41.08 10.25 14.32
C ALA A 37 -41.38 11.74 14.47
N GLY A 38 -41.00 12.59 13.48
CA GLY A 38 -41.15 14.05 13.52
C GLY A 38 -40.30 14.71 14.61
N LYS A 39 -39.16 14.11 14.94
CA LYS A 39 -38.18 14.62 15.93
C LYS A 39 -37.02 15.29 15.20
N GLU A 40 -36.40 16.24 15.86
CA GLU A 40 -35.11 16.82 15.45
C GLU A 40 -33.97 15.81 15.65
N GLY A 41 -32.85 16.01 14.97
CA GLY A 41 -31.61 15.22 15.12
C GLY A 41 -31.47 14.04 14.14
N GLY A 42 -32.37 13.86 13.17
CA GLY A 42 -32.19 12.89 12.07
C GLY A 42 -31.35 13.45 10.94
N PHE A 43 -31.07 12.59 9.94
CA PHE A 43 -30.37 13.01 8.72
C PHE A 43 -31.05 14.16 8.01
N TYR A 44 -30.27 15.12 7.52
CA TYR A 44 -30.73 16.26 6.75
C TYR A 44 -29.76 16.62 5.63
N ILE A 45 -30.23 17.38 4.64
CA ILE A 45 -29.39 17.98 3.61
C ILE A 45 -29.34 19.47 3.85
N ASP A 46 -28.13 20.03 3.83
CA ASP A 46 -27.89 21.45 4.04
C ASP A 46 -28.12 22.31 2.76
N GLU A 47 -27.78 23.60 2.84
CA GLU A 47 -27.90 24.54 1.73
C GLU A 47 -26.90 24.29 0.58
N ASN A 48 -25.81 23.54 0.85
CA ASN A 48 -24.80 23.15 -0.13
C ASN A 48 -25.11 21.80 -0.79
N GLU A 49 -26.28 21.21 -0.49
CA GLU A 49 -26.68 19.87 -0.93
C GLU A 49 -25.86 18.73 -0.31
N GLU A 50 -25.22 18.95 0.83
CA GLU A 50 -24.47 17.94 1.58
C GLU A 50 -25.37 17.22 2.61
N LEU A 51 -25.16 15.90 2.78
CA LEU A 51 -25.89 15.07 3.76
C LEU A 51 -25.22 15.13 5.13
N HIS A 52 -25.99 15.39 6.17
CA HIS A 52 -25.49 15.51 7.55
C HIS A 52 -26.35 14.81 8.57
N ILE A 53 -25.76 14.50 9.73
CA ILE A 53 -26.43 14.11 10.96
C ILE A 53 -25.61 14.63 12.15
N ASN A 54 -26.27 15.16 13.18
CA ASN A 54 -25.57 15.59 14.38
C ASN A 54 -25.02 14.36 15.14
N ASP A 55 -23.70 14.34 15.41
CA ASP A 55 -23.01 13.25 16.13
C ASP A 55 -23.61 12.93 17.51
N GLU A 56 -24.21 13.92 18.19
CA GLU A 56 -24.85 13.71 19.51
C GLU A 56 -26.16 12.92 19.41
N ASP A 57 -26.80 12.96 18.25
CA ASP A 57 -28.09 12.32 17.99
C ASP A 57 -27.95 10.94 17.33
N VAL A 58 -26.73 10.53 16.97
CA VAL A 58 -26.48 9.23 16.32
C VAL A 58 -26.80 8.08 17.28
N MET A 59 -27.67 7.18 16.83
CA MET A 59 -28.06 5.98 17.54
C MET A 59 -28.04 4.74 16.64
N GLU A 60 -27.94 3.55 17.20
CA GLU A 60 -27.89 2.28 16.45
C GLU A 60 -29.06 2.12 15.45
N ALA A 61 -30.23 2.71 15.74
CA ALA A 61 -31.41 2.63 14.87
C ALA A 61 -31.20 3.29 13.50
N HIS A 62 -30.27 4.27 13.36
CA HIS A 62 -29.96 4.91 12.08
C HIS A 62 -29.35 3.94 11.06
N LYS A 63 -28.76 2.81 11.51
CA LYS A 63 -28.23 1.77 10.62
C LYS A 63 -29.29 1.26 9.62
N MET A 64 -30.55 1.26 10.01
CA MET A 64 -31.64 0.86 9.11
C MET A 64 -31.85 1.85 7.94
N ALA A 65 -31.65 3.14 8.18
CA ALA A 65 -31.74 4.16 7.14
C ALA A 65 -30.50 4.12 6.25
N ILE A 66 -29.32 4.05 6.85
CA ILE A 66 -28.02 3.97 6.13
C ILE A 66 -28.00 2.79 5.16
N ASN A 67 -28.46 1.61 5.59
CA ASN A 67 -28.54 0.40 4.75
C ASN A 67 -29.51 0.52 3.54
N LYS A 68 -30.27 1.62 3.44
CA LYS A 68 -31.13 1.90 2.27
C LYS A 68 -30.39 2.68 1.19
N TYR A 69 -29.28 3.32 1.55
CA TYR A 69 -28.46 4.00 0.56
C TYR A 69 -27.70 2.96 -0.28
N PRO A 70 -27.77 3.02 -1.61
CA PRO A 70 -27.20 1.96 -2.45
C PRO A 70 -25.67 1.92 -2.44
N TYR A 71 -25.02 3.07 -2.25
CA TYR A 71 -23.56 3.14 -2.17
C TYR A 71 -23.11 2.84 -0.74
N SER A 72 -22.76 1.59 -0.48
CA SER A 72 -22.51 1.07 0.87
C SER A 72 -21.29 1.68 1.59
N ASN A 73 -20.40 2.34 0.85
CA ASN A 73 -19.22 3.04 1.36
C ASN A 73 -19.38 4.56 1.43
N ALA A 74 -20.54 5.10 1.05
CA ALA A 74 -20.82 6.53 1.14
C ALA A 74 -21.16 6.98 2.56
N ILE A 75 -21.82 6.11 3.35
CA ILE A 75 -22.25 6.41 4.72
C ILE A 75 -21.85 5.24 5.61
N THR A 76 -20.96 5.47 6.56
CA THR A 76 -20.49 4.44 7.49
C THR A 76 -20.86 4.81 8.92
N MET A 77 -21.56 3.91 9.60
CA MET A 77 -21.88 4.06 11.01
C MET A 77 -20.87 3.25 11.86
N ILE A 78 -20.25 3.92 12.80
CA ILE A 78 -19.13 3.40 13.58
C ILE A 78 -19.48 3.47 15.07
N GLN A 79 -19.28 2.37 15.78
CA GLN A 79 -19.32 2.35 17.24
C GLN A 79 -17.93 2.70 17.79
N LEU A 80 -17.83 3.78 18.56
CA LEU A 80 -16.55 4.14 19.18
C LEU A 80 -16.25 3.17 20.34
N PRO A 81 -15.07 2.56 20.36
CA PRO A 81 -14.66 1.63 21.43
C PRO A 81 -14.15 2.33 22.70
N PHE A 82 -14.18 3.66 22.73
CA PHE A 82 -13.65 4.51 23.82
C PHE A 82 -14.57 5.71 24.03
N GLU A 83 -14.50 6.32 25.23
CA GLU A 83 -15.07 7.64 25.43
C GLU A 83 -14.34 8.63 24.52
N GLU A 84 -15.09 9.50 23.81
CA GLU A 84 -14.55 10.42 22.82
C GLU A 84 -13.46 11.27 23.48
N GLY A 85 -12.20 10.99 23.09
CA GLY A 85 -11.03 11.72 23.50
C GLY A 85 -10.86 13.02 22.71
N ASP A 86 -9.80 13.75 23.01
CA ASP A 86 -9.51 15.02 22.35
C ASP A 86 -9.16 14.80 20.87
N LYS A 87 -10.01 15.30 19.99
CA LYS A 87 -9.79 15.27 18.54
C LYS A 87 -8.59 16.18 18.20
N VAL A 88 -7.76 15.75 17.30
CA VAL A 88 -6.68 16.58 16.74
C VAL A 88 -7.20 17.40 15.57
N HIS A 89 -7.94 16.75 14.67
CA HIS A 89 -8.43 17.38 13.45
C HIS A 89 -9.69 16.66 12.91
N GLN A 90 -10.58 17.46 12.37
CA GLN A 90 -11.76 17.01 11.62
C GLN A 90 -12.05 18.05 10.52
N PHE A 91 -12.32 17.63 9.29
CA PHE A 91 -12.46 18.54 8.16
C PHE A 91 -13.84 19.23 8.11
N SER A 92 -14.89 18.48 8.41
CA SER A 92 -16.29 18.95 8.41
C SER A 92 -17.14 18.06 9.32
N GLU A 93 -18.42 18.36 9.45
CA GLU A 93 -19.38 17.47 10.11
C GLU A 93 -19.41 16.11 9.41
N ASN A 94 -19.45 15.04 10.18
CA ASN A 94 -19.43 13.64 9.70
C ASN A 94 -18.25 13.25 8.79
N SER A 95 -17.18 14.04 8.75
CA SER A 95 -15.94 13.67 8.06
C SER A 95 -15.02 12.82 8.95
N PHE A 96 -13.90 12.36 8.37
CA PHE A 96 -12.85 11.64 9.09
C PHE A 96 -12.35 12.42 10.32
N ARG A 97 -12.15 11.71 11.45
CA ARG A 97 -11.67 12.27 12.73
C ARG A 97 -10.31 11.68 13.08
N LEU A 98 -9.34 12.55 13.33
CA LEU A 98 -8.01 12.14 13.78
C LEU A 98 -7.86 12.34 15.28
N TYR A 99 -7.44 11.31 16.01
CA TYR A 99 -7.12 11.31 17.43
C TYR A 99 -5.65 10.99 17.65
N GLY A 100 -4.90 11.95 18.16
CA GLY A 100 -3.47 11.82 18.35
C GLY A 100 -2.63 12.13 17.10
N LEU A 101 -1.36 12.44 17.33
CA LEU A 101 -0.35 12.65 16.30
C LEU A 101 0.91 11.86 16.62
N PRO A 102 1.63 11.35 15.62
CA PRO A 102 2.93 10.75 15.83
C PRO A 102 3.95 11.83 16.23
N VAL A 103 4.92 11.46 17.06
CA VAL A 103 5.91 12.41 17.60
C VAL A 103 7.17 12.40 16.73
N PRO A 104 7.53 13.54 16.09
CA PRO A 104 8.81 13.67 15.39
C PRO A 104 9.97 13.72 16.40
N GLU A 105 10.99 12.91 16.18
CA GLU A 105 12.17 12.88 17.05
C GLU A 105 13.44 13.19 16.23
N LYS A 106 14.20 14.20 16.67
CA LYS A 106 15.46 14.55 16.03
C LYS A 106 16.50 13.42 16.20
N GLY A 107 17.21 13.09 15.14
CA GLY A 107 18.19 12.01 15.16
C GLY A 107 17.56 10.62 15.02
N ARG A 108 16.28 10.55 14.63
CA ARG A 108 15.55 9.30 14.47
C ARG A 108 14.70 9.30 13.20
N SER A 109 14.55 8.11 12.62
CA SER A 109 13.58 7.83 11.58
C SER A 109 12.38 7.10 12.18
N ILE A 110 11.21 7.72 12.14
CA ILE A 110 9.95 7.20 12.69
C ILE A 110 9.10 6.65 11.56
N GLY A 111 8.75 5.37 11.65
CA GLY A 111 7.85 4.71 10.71
C GLY A 111 6.39 4.84 11.14
N LEU A 112 5.50 5.02 10.18
CA LEU A 112 4.05 5.07 10.37
C LEU A 112 3.42 3.90 9.62
N ILE A 113 2.69 3.04 10.33
CA ILE A 113 2.03 1.87 9.78
C ILE A 113 0.54 1.86 10.16
N GLY A 114 -0.31 1.36 9.26
CA GLY A 114 -1.77 1.25 9.44
C GLY A 114 -2.47 1.10 8.10
N GLU A 115 -3.76 0.79 8.12
CA GLU A 115 -4.59 0.67 6.93
C GLU A 115 -4.64 1.96 6.11
N ASN A 116 -5.04 1.86 4.84
CA ASN A 116 -5.30 3.03 4.01
C ASN A 116 -6.55 3.77 4.51
N GLY A 117 -6.58 5.11 4.39
CA GLY A 117 -7.70 5.93 4.89
C GLY A 117 -7.75 6.13 6.41
N ILE A 118 -6.72 5.71 7.19
CA ILE A 118 -6.67 5.82 8.66
C ILE A 118 -6.01 7.13 9.16
N GLY A 119 -5.68 8.06 8.26
CA GLY A 119 -5.17 9.39 8.64
C GLY A 119 -3.64 9.55 8.68
N LYS A 120 -2.84 8.61 8.18
CA LYS A 120 -1.37 8.71 8.13
C LYS A 120 -0.90 9.97 7.39
N THR A 121 -1.36 10.18 6.16
CA THR A 121 -1.03 11.34 5.33
C THR A 121 -1.52 12.66 5.94
N VAL A 122 -2.71 12.66 6.57
CA VAL A 122 -3.24 13.85 7.28
C VAL A 122 -2.31 14.24 8.42
N SER A 123 -1.84 13.26 9.20
CA SER A 123 -0.88 13.49 10.28
C SER A 123 0.43 14.08 9.78
N LEU A 124 0.97 13.56 8.66
CA LEU A 124 2.19 14.13 8.05
C LEU A 124 1.97 15.58 7.63
N LYS A 125 0.84 15.91 6.99
CA LYS A 125 0.52 17.29 6.57
C LYS A 125 0.35 18.25 7.75
N ILE A 126 -0.22 17.79 8.88
CA ILE A 126 -0.31 18.58 10.10
C ILE A 126 1.11 18.85 10.66
N LEU A 127 1.95 17.82 10.73
CA LEU A 127 3.32 17.97 11.25
C LEU A 127 4.23 18.75 10.27
N ALA A 128 3.92 18.77 8.98
CA ALA A 128 4.58 19.63 7.98
C ALA A 128 4.19 21.11 8.12
N GLY A 129 3.04 21.40 8.76
CA GLY A 129 2.47 22.73 8.82
C GLY A 129 1.54 23.07 7.65
N ASP A 130 1.26 22.12 6.77
CA ASP A 130 0.33 22.31 5.64
C ASP A 130 -1.13 22.36 6.10
N ILE A 131 -1.44 21.69 7.20
CA ILE A 131 -2.76 21.68 7.85
C ILE A 131 -2.62 22.12 9.30
N LYS A 132 -3.35 23.17 9.72
CA LYS A 132 -3.45 23.57 11.12
C LYS A 132 -4.41 22.62 11.85
N PRO A 133 -4.05 22.03 13.00
CA PRO A 133 -4.99 21.27 13.82
C PRO A 133 -6.17 22.16 14.23
N ASN A 134 -7.38 21.59 14.26
CA ASN A 134 -8.57 22.35 14.66
C ASN A 134 -9.30 21.80 15.90
N LEU A 135 -8.74 20.77 16.55
CA LEU A 135 -9.30 20.12 17.74
C LEU A 135 -10.74 19.62 17.55
N GLY A 136 -11.16 19.39 16.29
CA GLY A 136 -12.52 19.03 15.92
C GLY A 136 -13.48 20.21 15.74
N GLU A 137 -13.01 21.43 15.88
CA GLU A 137 -13.79 22.66 15.70
C GLU A 137 -13.57 23.23 14.30
N TRP A 138 -14.14 22.58 13.28
CA TRP A 138 -13.92 22.92 11.87
C TRP A 138 -14.56 24.25 11.45
N GLU A 139 -15.71 24.64 12.03
CA GLU A 139 -16.39 25.91 11.71
C GLU A 139 -15.65 27.12 12.28
N ASN A 140 -15.13 27.00 13.49
CA ASN A 140 -14.42 28.05 14.20
C ASN A 140 -13.09 27.52 14.75
N PRO A 141 -12.08 27.25 13.88
CA PRO A 141 -10.83 26.64 14.29
C PRO A 141 -10.13 27.42 15.40
N PRO A 142 -9.67 26.76 16.46
CA PRO A 142 -9.06 27.42 17.61
C PRO A 142 -7.76 28.14 17.23
N GLU A 143 -7.41 29.16 18.01
CA GLU A 143 -6.13 29.82 17.85
C GLU A 143 -4.96 28.95 18.34
N TRP A 144 -3.75 29.18 17.84
CA TRP A 144 -2.57 28.41 18.24
C TRP A 144 -2.37 28.30 19.73
N LYS A 145 -2.68 29.36 20.48
CA LYS A 145 -2.58 29.40 21.95
C LYS A 145 -3.45 28.32 22.62
N GLU A 146 -4.62 28.05 22.08
CA GLU A 146 -5.55 27.03 22.58
C GLU A 146 -5.04 25.63 22.21
N ILE A 147 -4.60 25.44 20.97
CA ILE A 147 -3.97 24.20 20.50
C ILE A 147 -2.76 23.84 21.38
N LEU A 148 -1.82 24.78 21.58
CA LEU A 148 -0.63 24.55 22.40
C LEU A 148 -0.94 24.26 23.87
N LYS A 149 -2.05 24.76 24.38
CA LYS A 149 -2.49 24.45 25.75
C LYS A 149 -2.86 22.98 25.88
N GLU A 150 -3.52 22.40 24.87
CA GLU A 150 -3.94 21.01 24.84
C GLU A 150 -2.73 20.06 24.83
N TYR A 151 -1.71 20.39 24.05
CA TYR A 151 -0.49 19.57 23.95
C TYR A 151 0.57 19.86 25.01
N ARG A 152 0.23 20.64 26.06
CA ARG A 152 1.20 21.04 27.09
C ARG A 152 1.70 19.83 27.89
N GLY A 153 3.03 19.66 27.92
CA GLY A 153 3.69 18.54 28.60
C GLY A 153 3.75 17.25 27.77
N THR A 154 3.27 17.26 26.53
CA THR A 154 3.41 16.14 25.61
C THR A 154 4.69 16.24 24.78
N GLY A 155 5.10 15.15 24.12
CA GLY A 155 6.22 15.13 23.18
C GLY A 155 6.02 16.03 21.95
N LEU A 156 4.77 16.38 21.63
CA LEU A 156 4.40 17.23 20.49
C LEU A 156 4.51 18.73 20.79
N GLN A 157 4.52 19.14 22.06
CA GLN A 157 4.50 20.56 22.45
C GLN A 157 5.57 21.38 21.73
N ASN A 158 6.83 20.94 21.79
CA ASN A 158 7.94 21.68 21.18
C ASN A 158 7.80 21.80 19.66
N HIS A 159 7.33 20.74 18.99
CA HIS A 159 7.13 20.74 17.55
C HIS A 159 6.04 21.73 17.15
N LEU A 160 4.89 21.71 17.83
CA LEU A 160 3.77 22.62 17.55
C LEU A 160 4.11 24.08 17.89
N GLU A 161 4.93 24.35 18.94
CA GLU A 161 5.42 25.70 19.24
C GLU A 161 6.31 26.28 18.13
N VAL A 162 7.09 25.43 17.46
CA VAL A 162 7.96 25.83 16.35
C VAL A 162 7.14 26.02 15.07
N LEU A 163 6.12 25.17 14.86
CA LEU A 163 5.13 25.34 13.77
C LEU A 163 4.36 26.66 13.89
N GLU A 164 3.87 27.02 15.11
CA GLU A 164 3.20 28.29 15.35
C GLU A 164 4.03 29.50 14.90
N LYS A 165 5.34 29.47 15.20
CA LYS A 165 6.27 30.55 14.87
C LYS A 165 6.74 30.56 13.42
N ALA A 166 6.34 29.55 12.63
CA ALA A 166 6.87 29.29 11.30
C ALA A 166 8.42 29.19 11.26
N GLU A 167 9.00 28.69 12.35
CA GLU A 167 10.46 28.53 12.51
C GLU A 167 10.94 27.14 12.07
N ILE A 168 10.04 26.17 11.77
CA ILE A 168 10.39 24.87 11.25
C ILE A 168 10.22 24.83 9.74
N SER A 169 11.18 24.22 9.07
CA SER A 169 11.11 23.97 7.64
C SER A 169 10.92 22.46 7.38
N SER A 170 9.97 22.12 6.52
CA SER A 170 9.66 20.75 6.16
C SER A 170 9.99 20.43 4.71
N ALA A 171 10.35 19.17 4.42
CA ALA A 171 10.37 18.59 3.10
C ALA A 171 9.40 17.43 3.07
N TYR A 172 8.47 17.46 2.14
CA TYR A 172 7.46 16.42 1.96
C TYR A 172 7.59 15.77 0.58
N LYS A 173 7.69 14.44 0.55
CA LYS A 173 7.58 13.60 -0.63
C LYS A 173 6.16 13.02 -0.65
N PRO A 174 5.29 13.43 -1.59
CA PRO A 174 3.91 12.99 -1.62
C PRO A 174 3.77 11.53 -2.10
N GLN A 175 2.66 10.91 -1.77
CA GLN A 175 2.33 9.54 -2.21
C GLN A 175 2.19 9.47 -3.74
N GLN A 176 1.42 10.37 -4.35
CA GLN A 176 1.09 10.37 -5.79
C GLN A 176 2.16 11.08 -6.62
N VAL A 177 3.24 10.35 -6.94
CA VAL A 177 4.33 10.91 -7.77
C VAL A 177 3.95 11.04 -9.25
N GLU A 178 2.95 10.31 -9.71
CA GLU A 178 2.44 10.38 -11.08
C GLU A 178 1.85 11.75 -11.42
N LYS A 179 1.44 12.52 -10.40
CA LYS A 179 0.99 13.92 -10.57
C LYS A 179 2.14 14.93 -10.66
N LEU A 180 3.39 14.50 -10.48
CA LEU A 180 4.53 15.41 -10.59
C LEU A 180 4.61 16.12 -11.96
N PRO A 181 4.35 15.46 -13.11
CA PRO A 181 4.30 16.11 -14.41
C PRO A 181 3.21 17.18 -14.56
N GLU A 182 2.14 17.12 -13.78
CA GLU A 182 1.06 18.12 -13.80
C GLU A 182 1.49 19.45 -13.15
N VAL A 183 2.41 19.39 -12.18
CA VAL A 183 2.87 20.56 -11.42
C VAL A 183 4.25 21.04 -11.81
N TYR A 184 5.02 20.21 -12.52
CA TYR A 184 6.35 20.57 -13.01
C TYR A 184 6.59 20.00 -14.40
N SER A 185 7.02 20.87 -15.33
CA SER A 185 7.44 20.51 -16.69
C SER A 185 8.92 20.84 -16.90
N GLY A 186 9.66 19.98 -17.60
CA GLY A 186 11.07 20.16 -17.93
C GLY A 186 11.98 19.02 -17.47
N GLU A 187 13.27 19.22 -17.62
CA GLU A 187 14.29 18.21 -17.35
C GLU A 187 14.46 17.92 -15.86
N VAL A 188 14.73 16.64 -15.53
CA VAL A 188 15.06 16.18 -14.18
C VAL A 188 16.20 17.01 -13.57
N ARG A 189 17.24 17.30 -14.34
CA ARG A 189 18.38 18.13 -13.91
C ARG A 189 17.94 19.47 -13.35
N THR A 190 17.02 20.16 -14.01
CA THR A 190 16.53 21.48 -13.61
C THR A 190 15.74 21.39 -12.30
N LEU A 191 14.89 20.37 -12.15
CA LEU A 191 14.17 20.11 -10.90
C LEU A 191 15.13 19.89 -9.74
N LEU A 192 16.12 18.99 -9.88
CA LEU A 192 17.07 18.69 -8.83
C LEU A 192 17.97 19.91 -8.48
N GLN A 193 18.36 20.69 -9.47
CA GLN A 193 19.11 21.94 -9.24
C GLN A 193 18.29 23.00 -8.48
N SER A 194 16.98 23.05 -8.70
CA SER A 194 16.09 23.96 -7.95
C SER A 194 15.84 23.49 -6.52
N SER A 195 15.99 22.21 -6.26
CA SER A 195 15.80 21.60 -4.94
C SER A 195 17.07 21.63 -4.09
N ALA A 196 18.24 21.57 -4.71
CA ALA A 196 19.53 21.45 -4.02
C ALA A 196 20.08 22.80 -3.57
N GLU A 197 20.49 22.91 -2.32
CA GLU A 197 21.27 24.04 -1.83
C GLU A 197 22.73 23.95 -2.27
N LYS A 198 23.27 22.72 -2.36
CA LYS A 198 24.64 22.43 -2.79
C LYS A 198 24.63 21.56 -4.05
N LYS A 199 25.14 22.11 -5.13
CA LYS A 199 25.15 21.41 -6.45
C LYS A 199 25.99 20.13 -6.46
N GLU A 200 27.02 20.07 -5.61
CA GLU A 200 27.92 18.90 -5.50
C GLU A 200 27.18 17.65 -4.99
N GLU A 201 26.12 17.82 -4.18
CA GLU A 201 25.32 16.73 -3.62
C GLU A 201 24.44 16.05 -4.67
N ILE A 202 24.11 16.73 -5.79
CA ILE A 202 23.26 16.20 -6.86
C ILE A 202 23.90 14.94 -7.46
N GLU A 203 25.20 14.99 -7.82
CA GLU A 203 25.90 13.85 -8.42
C GLU A 203 25.97 12.65 -7.47
N GLU A 204 26.17 12.89 -6.18
CA GLU A 204 26.19 11.84 -5.18
C GLU A 204 24.82 11.15 -5.04
N ILE A 205 23.76 11.92 -4.86
CA ILE A 205 22.40 11.41 -4.68
C ILE A 205 21.89 10.71 -5.95
N THR A 206 22.12 11.31 -7.13
CA THR A 206 21.65 10.71 -8.39
C THR A 206 22.36 9.39 -8.69
N LYS A 207 23.62 9.25 -8.32
CA LYS A 207 24.36 7.99 -8.43
C LYS A 207 23.82 6.93 -7.47
N LYS A 208 23.53 7.29 -6.21
CA LYS A 208 23.01 6.38 -5.19
C LYS A 208 21.60 5.87 -5.49
N LEU A 209 20.78 6.72 -6.10
CA LEU A 209 19.42 6.37 -6.50
C LEU A 209 19.33 5.86 -7.94
N ASP A 210 20.46 5.69 -8.62
CA ASP A 210 20.55 5.20 -10.01
C ASP A 210 19.63 5.98 -10.97
N ILE A 211 19.80 7.32 -10.97
CA ILE A 211 19.04 8.24 -11.84
C ILE A 211 19.92 9.18 -12.67
N ASN A 212 21.24 8.95 -12.72
CA ASN A 212 22.16 9.78 -13.51
C ASN A 212 21.78 9.85 -14.99
N GLN A 213 21.35 8.72 -15.55
CA GLN A 213 20.93 8.59 -16.95
C GLN A 213 19.61 9.31 -17.26
N LEU A 214 18.88 9.75 -16.23
CA LEU A 214 17.60 10.44 -16.35
C LEU A 214 17.75 11.97 -16.35
N LEU A 215 18.92 12.50 -16.01
CA LEU A 215 19.12 13.94 -15.77
C LEU A 215 18.70 14.84 -16.93
N ASP A 216 18.90 14.38 -18.16
CA ASP A 216 18.60 15.14 -19.39
C ASP A 216 17.27 14.71 -20.04
N ARG A 217 16.45 13.93 -19.31
CA ARG A 217 15.10 13.53 -19.74
C ARG A 217 14.05 14.46 -19.14
N ASP A 218 12.99 14.70 -19.91
CA ASP A 218 11.81 15.40 -19.41
C ASP A 218 11.04 14.52 -18.42
N ILE A 219 10.53 15.14 -17.34
CA ILE A 219 9.79 14.46 -16.27
C ILE A 219 8.55 13.74 -16.79
N GLU A 220 7.88 14.31 -17.81
CA GLU A 220 6.70 13.73 -18.45
C GLU A 220 6.95 12.37 -19.13
N ASN A 221 8.22 12.07 -19.44
CA ASN A 221 8.63 10.83 -20.11
C ASN A 221 9.21 9.77 -19.15
N LEU A 222 9.04 9.97 -17.84
CA LEU A 222 9.54 9.03 -16.83
C LEU A 222 8.49 8.00 -16.46
N SER A 223 8.94 6.78 -16.21
CA SER A 223 8.12 5.74 -15.59
C SER A 223 7.83 6.04 -14.12
N GLY A 224 6.81 5.39 -13.54
CA GLY A 224 6.45 5.57 -12.13
C GLY A 224 7.63 5.35 -11.16
N GLY A 225 8.45 4.32 -11.38
CA GLY A 225 9.64 4.06 -10.56
C GLY A 225 10.77 5.10 -10.76
N GLU A 226 10.92 5.65 -11.96
CA GLU A 226 11.85 6.76 -12.24
C GLU A 226 11.37 8.05 -11.57
N LEU A 227 10.08 8.39 -11.68
CA LEU A 227 9.45 9.52 -11.00
C LEU A 227 9.61 9.42 -9.49
N GLN A 228 9.40 8.23 -8.93
CA GLN A 228 9.55 7.96 -7.50
C GLN A 228 10.97 8.27 -7.02
N ARG A 229 12.00 7.76 -7.72
CA ARG A 229 13.40 8.02 -7.37
C ARG A 229 13.79 9.49 -7.53
N VAL A 230 13.27 10.17 -8.56
CA VAL A 230 13.47 11.62 -8.75
C VAL A 230 12.79 12.42 -7.63
N ALA A 231 11.58 12.07 -7.22
CA ALA A 231 10.88 12.71 -6.10
C ALA A 231 11.63 12.53 -4.77
N ILE A 232 12.15 11.32 -4.50
CA ILE A 232 13.00 11.05 -3.34
C ILE A 232 14.27 11.91 -3.41
N ALA A 233 14.99 11.92 -4.54
CA ALA A 233 16.19 12.74 -4.74
C ALA A 233 15.92 14.23 -4.49
N SER A 234 14.85 14.77 -5.07
CA SER A 234 14.43 16.16 -4.88
C SER A 234 14.14 16.48 -3.40
N THR A 235 13.59 15.52 -2.65
CA THR A 235 13.30 15.69 -1.23
C THR A 235 14.58 15.64 -0.39
N LEU A 236 15.49 14.69 -0.66
CA LEU A 236 16.76 14.55 0.04
C LEU A 236 17.71 15.74 -0.15
N LEU A 237 17.65 16.41 -1.31
CA LEU A 237 18.51 17.55 -1.66
C LEU A 237 18.10 18.87 -1.01
N LYS A 238 16.91 18.96 -0.40
CA LYS A 238 16.47 20.13 0.34
C LYS A 238 17.14 20.15 1.73
N GLU A 239 17.63 21.31 2.21
CA GLU A 239 18.07 21.45 3.60
C GLU A 239 16.87 21.86 4.47
N LYS A 240 16.33 20.93 5.23
CA LYS A 240 15.13 21.11 6.07
C LYS A 240 15.33 20.50 7.47
N ASP A 241 14.48 20.88 8.40
CA ASP A 241 14.53 20.40 9.78
C ASP A 241 13.84 19.05 9.94
N ILE A 242 12.74 18.85 9.21
CA ILE A 242 11.97 17.61 9.20
C ILE A 242 11.70 17.15 7.77
N TYR A 243 11.81 15.84 7.56
CA TYR A 243 11.55 15.19 6.28
C TYR A 243 10.43 14.17 6.43
N MET A 244 9.53 14.18 5.48
CA MET A 244 8.38 13.32 5.45
C MET A 244 8.29 12.60 4.11
N PHE A 245 8.28 11.28 4.18
CA PHE A 245 8.18 10.40 3.02
C PHE A 245 6.88 9.61 3.10
N ASP A 246 5.99 9.83 2.13
CA ASP A 246 4.75 9.09 2.01
C ASP A 246 4.91 8.00 0.96
N GLU A 247 4.98 6.75 1.39
CA GLU A 247 5.23 5.54 0.60
C GLU A 247 6.44 5.68 -0.36
N PRO A 248 7.66 5.82 0.14
CA PRO A 248 8.84 5.97 -0.72
C PRO A 248 9.22 4.71 -1.48
N SER A 249 8.74 3.53 -1.10
CA SER A 249 9.06 2.27 -1.77
C SER A 249 8.14 1.91 -2.93
N SER A 250 7.03 2.61 -3.12
CA SER A 250 6.08 2.35 -4.22
C SER A 250 6.77 2.40 -5.58
N PHE A 251 6.44 1.48 -6.50
CA PHE A 251 7.04 1.31 -7.83
C PHE A 251 8.52 0.92 -7.88
N LEU A 252 9.18 0.80 -6.74
CA LEU A 252 10.59 0.46 -6.68
C LEU A 252 10.78 -1.06 -6.53
N ASP A 253 11.76 -1.61 -7.24
CA ASP A 253 12.21 -2.96 -6.98
C ASP A 253 13.00 -3.04 -5.64
N VAL A 254 13.29 -4.26 -5.19
CA VAL A 254 13.92 -4.51 -3.88
C VAL A 254 15.23 -3.75 -3.71
N LYS A 255 16.08 -3.70 -4.75
CA LYS A 255 17.37 -3.00 -4.72
C LYS A 255 17.19 -1.48 -4.60
N GLN A 256 16.26 -0.93 -5.41
CA GLN A 256 15.94 0.49 -5.40
C GLN A 256 15.33 0.92 -4.07
N ARG A 257 14.41 0.12 -3.48
CA ARG A 257 13.84 0.36 -2.13
C ARG A 257 14.92 0.48 -1.07
N LEU A 258 15.91 -0.42 -1.11
CA LEU A 258 17.00 -0.42 -0.14
C LEU A 258 17.97 0.73 -0.33
N ASN A 259 18.27 1.11 -1.57
CA ASN A 259 19.10 2.26 -1.83
C ASN A 259 18.42 3.54 -1.33
N ALA A 260 17.14 3.74 -1.64
CA ALA A 260 16.34 4.85 -1.12
C ALA A 260 16.29 4.82 0.42
N GLY A 261 16.01 3.65 1.01
CA GLY A 261 15.96 3.48 2.45
C GLY A 261 17.27 3.82 3.16
N ARG A 262 18.43 3.46 2.59
CA ARG A 262 19.75 3.82 3.14
C ARG A 262 19.97 5.33 3.19
N GLU A 263 19.60 6.04 2.14
CA GLU A 263 19.76 7.50 2.12
C GLU A 263 18.77 8.19 3.09
N ILE A 264 17.55 7.66 3.23
CA ILE A 264 16.58 8.12 4.24
C ILE A 264 17.12 7.90 5.67
N VAL A 265 17.72 6.73 5.96
CA VAL A 265 18.33 6.45 7.27
C VAL A 265 19.50 7.40 7.54
N LYS A 266 20.39 7.61 6.57
CA LYS A 266 21.52 8.53 6.70
C LYS A 266 21.05 9.96 7.01
N LEU A 267 19.98 10.42 6.35
CA LEU A 267 19.38 11.73 6.61
C LEU A 267 18.90 11.86 8.06
N SER A 268 18.41 10.76 8.65
CA SER A 268 17.89 10.76 10.02
C SER A 268 18.95 10.92 11.10
N GLU A 269 20.26 10.82 10.81
CA GLU A 269 21.32 10.98 11.81
C GLU A 269 21.33 12.37 12.45
N ASP A 270 21.00 13.42 11.68
CA ASP A 270 21.01 14.81 12.10
C ASP A 270 19.63 15.50 12.05
N ARG A 271 18.63 14.87 11.45
CA ARG A 271 17.30 15.43 11.17
C ARG A 271 16.20 14.58 11.77
N SER A 272 14.99 15.10 11.80
CA SER A 272 13.79 14.31 12.07
C SER A 272 13.26 13.75 10.76
N VAL A 273 13.03 12.44 10.70
CA VAL A 273 12.46 11.77 9.51
C VAL A 273 11.22 10.98 9.90
N MET A 274 10.16 11.14 9.13
CA MET A 274 8.92 10.38 9.27
C MET A 274 8.58 9.70 7.94
N THR A 275 8.25 8.43 7.99
CA THR A 275 7.99 7.64 6.77
C THR A 275 6.74 6.80 6.94
N VAL A 276 5.75 7.01 6.07
CA VAL A 276 4.63 6.08 5.89
C VAL A 276 5.11 4.97 4.96
N GLU A 277 4.94 3.72 5.37
CA GLU A 277 5.41 2.58 4.57
C GLU A 277 4.54 1.34 4.78
N HIS A 278 4.25 0.65 3.67
CA HIS A 278 3.49 -0.60 3.66
C HIS A 278 4.36 -1.84 3.40
N ASP A 279 5.56 -1.67 2.88
CA ASP A 279 6.54 -2.75 2.79
C ASP A 279 7.22 -2.95 4.15
N LEU A 280 6.91 -4.04 4.84
CA LEU A 280 7.43 -4.31 6.18
C LEU A 280 8.93 -4.53 6.21
N ALA A 281 9.55 -5.01 5.12
CA ALA A 281 10.98 -5.20 5.04
C ALA A 281 11.71 -3.85 4.91
N THR A 282 11.17 -2.96 4.09
CA THR A 282 11.64 -1.57 3.96
C THR A 282 11.43 -0.80 5.28
N LEU A 283 10.26 -0.91 5.89
CA LEU A 283 9.96 -0.25 7.17
C LEU A 283 10.93 -0.70 8.29
N ASP A 284 11.23 -2.00 8.36
CA ASP A 284 12.18 -2.56 9.32
C ASP A 284 13.62 -2.06 9.10
N LEU A 285 13.98 -1.74 7.86
CA LEU A 285 15.26 -1.15 7.51
C LEU A 285 15.37 0.33 7.90
N ILE A 286 14.33 1.12 7.56
CA ILE A 286 14.40 2.59 7.67
C ILE A 286 13.98 3.12 9.03
N ALA A 287 13.09 2.44 9.74
CA ALA A 287 12.55 2.95 10.99
C ALA A 287 13.41 2.56 12.20
N SER A 288 13.60 3.49 13.12
CA SER A 288 14.16 3.28 14.46
C SER A 288 13.10 3.27 15.57
N GLY A 289 11.89 3.71 15.24
CA GLY A 289 10.68 3.65 16.05
C GLY A 289 9.46 3.63 15.14
N ILE A 290 8.33 3.14 15.65
CA ILE A 290 7.09 3.01 14.88
C ILE A 290 5.92 3.56 15.70
N HIS A 291 5.02 4.29 15.02
CA HIS A 291 3.65 4.52 15.46
C HIS A 291 2.69 3.67 14.63
N ILE A 292 1.79 3.00 15.32
CA ILE A 292 0.69 2.25 14.70
C ILE A 292 -0.54 3.16 14.64
N PHE A 293 -1.10 3.29 13.43
CA PHE A 293 -2.40 3.90 13.22
C PHE A 293 -3.46 2.81 13.18
N TYR A 294 -4.53 3.00 13.95
CA TYR A 294 -5.63 2.06 14.08
C TYR A 294 -6.96 2.80 14.24
N GLY A 295 -8.06 2.14 13.91
CA GLY A 295 -9.41 2.70 13.94
C GLY A 295 -10.26 2.16 12.81
N GLU A 296 -11.10 3.00 12.21
CA GLU A 296 -11.97 2.64 11.09
C GLU A 296 -11.63 3.51 9.88
N PRO A 297 -11.16 2.94 8.76
CA PRO A 297 -10.83 3.69 7.56
C PRO A 297 -11.96 4.61 7.09
N GLY A 298 -11.65 5.87 6.80
CA GLY A 298 -12.64 6.89 6.41
C GLY A 298 -13.47 7.46 7.58
N GLY A 299 -13.48 6.82 8.74
CA GLY A 299 -14.25 7.24 9.91
C GLY A 299 -13.41 7.94 10.96
N TYR A 300 -12.49 7.21 11.57
CA TYR A 300 -11.57 7.78 12.54
C TYR A 300 -10.24 7.05 12.55
N GLY A 301 -9.20 7.74 12.97
CA GLY A 301 -7.87 7.18 13.20
C GLY A 301 -7.28 7.58 14.54
N MET A 302 -6.66 6.63 15.20
CA MET A 302 -5.90 6.80 16.43
C MET A 302 -4.43 6.48 16.21
N VAL A 303 -3.56 7.05 17.02
CA VAL A 303 -2.11 6.86 16.92
C VAL A 303 -1.58 6.26 18.23
N SER A 304 -0.82 5.17 18.13
CA SER A 304 -0.16 4.56 19.28
C SER A 304 0.98 5.42 19.83
N ASP A 305 1.45 5.11 21.02
CA ASP A 305 2.76 5.59 21.47
C ASP A 305 3.88 5.06 20.54
N THR A 306 5.07 5.68 20.62
CA THR A 306 6.25 5.22 19.88
C THR A 306 6.71 3.86 20.40
N LEU A 307 6.73 2.87 19.54
CA LEU A 307 7.22 1.51 19.81
C LEU A 307 8.59 1.30 19.16
N SER A 308 9.37 0.34 19.65
CA SER A 308 10.55 -0.10 18.90
C SER A 308 10.11 -0.74 17.58
N THR A 309 10.96 -0.66 16.53
CA THR A 309 10.61 -1.17 15.19
C THR A 309 10.10 -2.62 15.23
N LYS A 310 10.81 -3.50 15.96
CA LYS A 310 10.42 -4.90 16.08
C LYS A 310 9.07 -5.06 16.79
N GLU A 311 8.89 -4.38 17.91
CA GLU A 311 7.67 -4.45 18.71
C GLU A 311 6.48 -3.86 17.93
N GLY A 312 6.67 -2.69 17.30
CA GLY A 312 5.63 -2.05 16.52
C GLY A 312 5.14 -2.92 15.36
N ILE A 313 6.06 -3.50 14.57
CA ILE A 313 5.67 -4.39 13.47
C ILE A 313 4.97 -5.65 14.02
N ASN A 314 5.49 -6.27 15.07
CA ASN A 314 4.88 -7.48 15.62
C ASN A 314 3.50 -7.19 16.22
N ASN A 315 3.33 -6.12 17.00
CA ASN A 315 2.02 -5.72 17.54
C ASN A 315 1.02 -5.38 16.42
N TYR A 316 1.50 -4.75 15.33
CA TYR A 316 0.64 -4.51 14.17
C TYR A 316 0.18 -5.82 13.52
N LEU A 317 1.08 -6.80 13.37
CA LEU A 317 0.72 -8.12 12.83
C LEU A 317 -0.21 -8.89 13.78
N ASP A 318 0.01 -8.80 15.09
CA ASP A 318 -0.85 -9.44 16.10
C ASP A 318 -2.23 -8.75 16.21
N GLY A 319 -2.38 -7.51 15.73
CA GLY A 319 -3.61 -6.73 15.86
C GLY A 319 -3.92 -6.26 17.28
N TYR A 320 -2.89 -6.22 18.16
CA TYR A 320 -3.04 -5.88 19.57
C TYR A 320 -1.96 -4.93 20.06
N LEU A 321 -2.36 -3.91 20.81
CA LEU A 321 -1.48 -2.92 21.44
C LEU A 321 -1.42 -3.13 22.97
N PRO A 322 -0.39 -3.83 23.48
CA PRO A 322 -0.28 -4.12 24.90
C PRO A 322 -0.27 -2.88 25.81
N PRO A 323 0.46 -1.77 25.47
CA PRO A 323 0.50 -0.61 26.34
C PRO A 323 -0.85 0.07 26.54
N GLN A 324 -1.68 0.15 25.50
CA GLN A 324 -3.02 0.73 25.53
C GLN A 324 -4.10 -0.31 25.84
N ASN A 325 -3.77 -1.61 25.89
CA ASN A 325 -4.69 -2.72 26.03
C ASN A 325 -5.84 -2.70 24.98
N VAL A 326 -5.49 -2.39 23.74
CA VAL A 326 -6.43 -2.27 22.63
C VAL A 326 -6.21 -3.38 21.62
N GLN A 327 -7.26 -4.12 21.30
CA GLN A 327 -7.30 -5.06 20.18
C GLN A 327 -7.99 -4.36 19.01
N PHE A 328 -7.20 -3.93 18.01
CA PHE A 328 -7.71 -3.22 16.83
C PHE A 328 -8.01 -4.13 15.65
N ARG A 329 -7.54 -5.40 15.70
CA ARG A 329 -7.88 -6.44 14.72
C ARG A 329 -8.09 -7.78 15.42
N LYS A 330 -9.14 -8.51 15.04
CA LYS A 330 -9.52 -9.79 15.67
C LYS A 330 -8.58 -10.93 15.32
N GLU A 331 -8.08 -10.95 14.08
CA GLU A 331 -7.23 -12.01 13.56
C GLU A 331 -5.79 -11.50 13.42
N SER A 332 -4.83 -12.30 13.89
CA SER A 332 -3.42 -12.04 13.64
C SER A 332 -3.06 -12.30 12.19
N ILE A 333 -2.10 -11.53 11.68
CA ILE A 333 -1.47 -11.77 10.38
C ILE A 333 -0.28 -12.71 10.60
N GLU A 334 -0.45 -13.96 10.18
CA GLU A 334 0.59 -14.99 10.26
C GLU A 334 1.11 -15.34 8.87
N PHE A 335 2.42 -15.47 8.76
CA PHE A 335 3.11 -15.90 7.54
C PHE A 335 3.58 -17.36 7.66
N ASP A 336 2.73 -18.21 8.22
CA ASP A 336 3.09 -19.60 8.44
C ASP A 336 3.11 -20.35 7.10
N ARG A 337 4.27 -20.85 6.73
CA ARG A 337 4.39 -21.79 5.61
C ARG A 337 3.73 -23.11 6.03
N THR A 338 2.56 -23.36 5.53
CA THR A 338 2.15 -24.76 5.37
C THR A 338 3.27 -25.50 4.62
N LYS A 339 3.61 -26.72 5.07
CA LYS A 339 4.70 -27.58 4.56
C LYS A 339 4.97 -27.39 3.06
N PRO A 340 6.25 -27.49 2.61
CA PRO A 340 6.56 -27.38 1.21
C PRO A 340 5.59 -28.23 0.40
N SER A 341 4.96 -27.62 -0.59
CA SER A 341 4.03 -28.35 -1.45
C SER A 341 4.83 -29.37 -2.23
N GLN A 342 4.30 -30.56 -2.38
CA GLN A 342 4.90 -31.59 -3.24
C GLN A 342 4.41 -31.36 -4.68
N VAL A 343 4.58 -30.14 -5.20
CA VAL A 343 4.07 -29.71 -6.51
C VAL A 343 4.54 -30.61 -7.63
N GLU A 344 5.76 -31.14 -7.56
CA GLU A 344 6.29 -32.09 -8.54
C GLU A 344 5.51 -33.42 -8.62
N GLN A 345 4.56 -33.66 -7.71
CA GLN A 345 3.66 -34.83 -7.73
C GLN A 345 2.32 -34.53 -8.41
N HIS A 346 2.05 -33.26 -8.74
CA HIS A 346 0.85 -32.82 -9.45
C HIS A 346 1.01 -32.95 -10.96
N GLU A 347 -0.08 -33.01 -11.69
CA GLU A 347 -0.04 -33.08 -13.17
C GLU A 347 0.52 -31.79 -13.75
N THR A 348 1.33 -31.89 -14.80
CA THR A 348 1.84 -30.74 -15.55
C THR A 348 0.72 -30.16 -16.42
N VAL A 349 0.40 -28.90 -16.19
CA VAL A 349 -0.62 -28.14 -16.95
C VAL A 349 -0.01 -27.49 -18.17
N LEU A 350 1.22 -26.99 -18.06
CA LEU A 350 1.94 -26.29 -19.12
C LEU A 350 3.42 -26.62 -19.09
N GLU A 351 3.95 -26.99 -20.26
CA GLU A 351 5.38 -26.93 -20.58
C GLU A 351 5.60 -25.70 -21.49
N PHE A 352 6.43 -24.75 -21.09
CA PHE A 352 6.78 -23.60 -21.92
C PHE A 352 8.23 -23.69 -22.39
N PRO A 353 8.52 -23.34 -23.66
CA PRO A 353 9.87 -23.40 -24.20
C PRO A 353 10.74 -22.27 -23.67
N SER A 354 12.03 -22.34 -23.97
CA SER A 354 12.89 -21.15 -23.87
C SER A 354 12.46 -20.12 -24.90
N PHE A 355 12.38 -18.85 -24.48
CA PHE A 355 12.06 -17.73 -25.36
C PHE A 355 13.29 -16.86 -25.59
N SER A 356 13.39 -16.26 -26.77
CA SER A 356 14.25 -15.10 -27.00
C SER A 356 13.49 -13.99 -27.68
N LYS A 357 13.84 -12.75 -27.35
CA LYS A 357 13.35 -11.53 -27.99
C LYS A 357 14.43 -10.49 -28.00
N ASP A 358 14.74 -9.97 -29.17
CA ASP A 358 15.60 -8.82 -29.40
C ASP A 358 14.74 -7.67 -29.92
N PHE A 359 14.82 -6.49 -29.34
CA PHE A 359 14.06 -5.31 -29.75
C PHE A 359 14.81 -4.44 -30.76
N GLY A 360 16.06 -4.76 -31.10
CA GLY A 360 16.90 -4.09 -32.09
C GLY A 360 18.29 -3.71 -31.60
N GLU A 361 19.15 -3.23 -32.52
CA GLU A 361 20.52 -2.83 -32.18
C GLU A 361 20.57 -1.74 -31.11
N GLY A 362 21.12 -2.08 -29.94
CA GLY A 362 21.24 -1.19 -28.78
C GLY A 362 19.97 -1.08 -27.94
N GLU A 363 18.93 -1.84 -28.26
CA GLU A 363 17.74 -2.03 -27.46
C GLU A 363 17.85 -3.29 -26.59
N PHE A 364 16.77 -3.60 -25.86
CA PHE A 364 16.74 -4.67 -24.86
C PHE A 364 16.71 -6.08 -25.50
N GLU A 365 17.56 -6.99 -25.01
CA GLU A 365 17.57 -8.41 -25.35
C GLU A 365 17.08 -9.27 -24.19
N LEU A 366 16.15 -10.19 -24.44
CA LEU A 366 15.63 -11.15 -23.46
C LEU A 366 15.90 -12.58 -23.88
N LYS A 367 16.41 -13.41 -22.96
CA LYS A 367 16.54 -14.87 -23.11
C LYS A 367 16.01 -15.56 -21.87
N THR A 368 15.05 -16.46 -22.02
CA THR A 368 14.48 -17.21 -20.90
C THR A 368 14.69 -18.71 -21.05
N GLU A 369 14.87 -19.39 -19.94
CA GLU A 369 14.94 -20.85 -19.91
C GLU A 369 13.54 -21.47 -20.03
N ALA A 370 13.49 -22.72 -20.51
CA ALA A 370 12.28 -23.52 -20.53
C ALA A 370 11.85 -23.92 -19.12
N GLY A 371 10.56 -24.19 -18.96
CA GLY A 371 10.03 -24.61 -17.66
C GLY A 371 8.65 -25.26 -17.78
N GLU A 372 8.10 -25.61 -16.63
CA GLU A 372 6.79 -26.24 -16.50
C GLU A 372 5.99 -25.66 -15.36
N LEU A 373 4.68 -25.72 -15.45
CA LEU A 373 3.71 -25.36 -14.41
C LEU A 373 2.82 -26.55 -14.10
N HIS A 374 2.57 -26.79 -12.83
CA HIS A 374 1.75 -27.89 -12.33
C HIS A 374 0.41 -27.39 -11.79
N GLU A 375 -0.56 -28.31 -11.64
CA GLU A 375 -1.83 -28.02 -10.99
C GLU A 375 -1.61 -27.47 -9.56
N GLU A 376 -2.49 -26.54 -9.14
CA GLU A 376 -2.48 -25.87 -7.82
C GLU A 376 -1.22 -25.06 -7.53
N GLU A 377 -0.24 -25.01 -8.41
CA GLU A 377 1.04 -24.34 -8.22
C GLU A 377 0.91 -22.82 -8.29
N ILE A 378 1.64 -22.14 -7.40
CA ILE A 378 1.93 -20.71 -7.54
C ILE A 378 3.43 -20.53 -7.82
N LEU A 379 3.75 -20.07 -9.03
CA LEU A 379 5.11 -19.77 -9.48
C LEU A 379 5.40 -18.29 -9.34
N ALA A 380 6.38 -17.93 -8.48
CA ALA A 380 6.85 -16.56 -8.34
C ALA A 380 7.87 -16.18 -9.41
N VAL A 381 7.86 -14.92 -9.85
CA VAL A 381 8.87 -14.37 -10.78
C VAL A 381 9.59 -13.20 -10.11
N PHE A 382 10.88 -13.38 -9.87
CA PHE A 382 11.77 -12.42 -9.22
C PHE A 382 12.67 -11.71 -10.23
N GLY A 383 13.17 -10.54 -9.89
CA GLY A 383 14.18 -9.79 -10.65
C GLY A 383 14.01 -8.29 -10.51
N GLU A 384 15.10 -7.55 -10.80
CA GLU A 384 15.07 -6.08 -10.84
C GLU A 384 14.15 -5.56 -11.95
N ASN A 385 13.77 -4.29 -11.88
CA ASN A 385 13.01 -3.65 -12.95
C ASN A 385 13.85 -3.55 -14.23
N GLY A 386 13.20 -3.62 -15.41
CA GLY A 386 13.90 -3.56 -16.69
C GLY A 386 14.60 -4.86 -17.14
N LEU A 387 14.43 -5.99 -16.43
CA LEU A 387 15.00 -7.29 -16.82
C LEU A 387 14.06 -8.14 -17.71
N GLY A 388 12.88 -7.61 -18.10
CA GLY A 388 12.00 -8.26 -19.06
C GLY A 388 10.95 -9.20 -18.46
N LYS A 389 10.67 -9.17 -17.16
CA LYS A 389 9.62 -9.97 -16.51
C LYS A 389 8.25 -9.81 -17.19
N THR A 390 7.80 -8.57 -17.39
CA THR A 390 6.54 -8.26 -18.09
C THR A 390 6.57 -8.69 -19.56
N VAL A 391 7.73 -8.60 -20.23
CA VAL A 391 7.89 -9.09 -21.62
C VAL A 391 7.71 -10.60 -21.66
N PHE A 392 8.31 -11.35 -20.76
CA PHE A 392 8.12 -12.79 -20.61
C PHE A 392 6.65 -13.15 -20.36
N ALA A 393 5.99 -12.45 -19.45
CA ALA A 393 4.56 -12.62 -19.20
C ALA A 393 3.70 -12.42 -20.45
N LYS A 394 3.99 -11.38 -21.23
CA LYS A 394 3.29 -11.08 -22.50
C LYS A 394 3.58 -12.10 -23.58
N MET A 395 4.79 -12.66 -23.64
CA MET A 395 5.11 -13.75 -24.58
C MET A 395 4.36 -15.03 -24.23
N LEU A 396 4.32 -15.40 -22.94
CA LEU A 396 3.51 -16.54 -22.47
C LEU A 396 2.03 -16.34 -22.81
N ALA A 397 1.49 -15.14 -22.55
CA ALA A 397 0.09 -14.81 -22.81
C ALA A 397 -0.25 -14.61 -24.31
N GLY A 398 0.73 -14.77 -25.21
CA GLY A 398 0.53 -14.54 -26.65
C GLY A 398 0.30 -13.09 -27.05
N ALA A 399 0.53 -12.14 -26.14
CA ALA A 399 0.39 -10.69 -26.40
C ALA A 399 1.64 -10.06 -27.04
N THR A 400 2.75 -10.78 -27.04
CA THR A 400 4.00 -10.41 -27.70
C THR A 400 4.59 -11.65 -28.37
N GLU A 401 4.89 -11.60 -29.67
CA GLU A 401 5.51 -12.71 -30.39
C GLU A 401 7.00 -12.80 -30.02
N PRO A 402 7.49 -13.98 -29.55
CA PRO A 402 8.93 -14.22 -29.38
C PRO A 402 9.62 -14.37 -30.74
N GLU A 403 10.94 -14.19 -30.79
CA GLU A 403 11.74 -14.52 -31.99
C GLU A 403 12.08 -16.00 -32.07
N SER A 404 12.24 -16.63 -30.91
CA SER A 404 12.37 -18.08 -30.82
C SER A 404 11.54 -18.61 -29.66
N GLY A 405 11.06 -19.85 -29.82
CA GLY A 405 10.05 -20.44 -28.96
C GLY A 405 8.64 -20.05 -29.43
N ASP A 406 7.69 -20.94 -29.32
CA ASP A 406 6.31 -20.67 -29.65
C ASP A 406 5.51 -20.38 -28.39
N SER A 407 4.66 -19.35 -28.43
CA SER A 407 3.70 -19.12 -27.34
C SER A 407 2.79 -20.34 -27.20
N PRO A 408 2.54 -20.80 -25.97
CA PRO A 408 1.77 -22.00 -25.74
C PRO A 408 0.33 -21.84 -26.24
N ASP A 409 -0.22 -22.92 -26.88
CA ASP A 409 -1.63 -22.98 -27.30
C ASP A 409 -2.52 -23.37 -26.11
N ILE A 410 -2.63 -22.49 -25.14
CA ILE A 410 -3.37 -22.68 -23.90
C ILE A 410 -4.03 -21.35 -23.49
N SER A 411 -5.16 -21.42 -22.81
CA SER A 411 -5.88 -20.22 -22.36
C SER A 411 -5.22 -19.59 -21.15
N ILE A 412 -4.71 -18.35 -21.29
CA ILE A 412 -4.06 -17.59 -20.22
C ILE A 412 -4.88 -16.34 -19.89
N SER A 413 -5.26 -16.21 -18.63
CA SER A 413 -5.82 -14.96 -18.10
C SER A 413 -4.69 -14.09 -17.57
N TYR A 414 -4.51 -12.91 -18.15
CA TYR A 414 -3.45 -11.97 -17.78
C TYR A 414 -4.00 -10.70 -17.13
N LYS A 415 -3.49 -10.37 -15.95
CA LYS A 415 -3.66 -9.09 -15.28
C LYS A 415 -2.38 -8.27 -15.49
N PRO A 416 -2.42 -7.19 -16.30
CA PRO A 416 -1.24 -6.36 -16.53
C PRO A 416 -0.89 -5.49 -15.30
N GLN A 417 0.33 -4.96 -15.27
CA GLN A 417 0.81 -4.08 -14.22
C GLN A 417 -0.08 -2.83 -14.06
N TYR A 418 -0.39 -2.16 -15.17
CA TYR A 418 -1.28 -1.00 -15.21
C TYR A 418 -2.63 -1.38 -15.78
N LEU A 419 -3.68 -0.92 -15.13
CA LEU A 419 -5.07 -1.12 -15.55
C LEU A 419 -5.62 0.20 -16.10
N GLU A 420 -6.19 0.13 -17.29
CA GLU A 420 -6.92 1.26 -17.87
C GLU A 420 -8.36 1.25 -17.33
N ALA A 421 -8.71 2.26 -16.55
CA ALA A 421 -10.06 2.44 -16.05
C ALA A 421 -10.98 2.89 -17.20
N GLN A 422 -11.93 2.05 -17.57
CA GLN A 422 -12.97 2.37 -18.56
C GLN A 422 -14.13 3.08 -17.88
N ASP A 423 -14.95 3.78 -18.67
CA ASP A 423 -16.17 4.45 -18.18
C ASP A 423 -17.29 3.42 -18.04
N GLU A 424 -17.23 2.64 -16.98
CA GLU A 424 -18.21 1.61 -16.62
C GLU A 424 -18.13 1.31 -15.13
N THR A 425 -19.21 0.75 -14.57
CA THR A 425 -19.22 0.34 -13.16
C THR A 425 -18.42 -0.95 -12.93
N VAL A 426 -17.97 -1.16 -11.69
CA VAL A 426 -17.30 -2.40 -11.27
C VAL A 426 -18.19 -3.61 -11.55
N GLN A 427 -19.49 -3.53 -11.27
CA GLN A 427 -20.43 -4.61 -11.53
C GLN A 427 -20.55 -4.95 -13.02
N GLU A 428 -20.61 -3.93 -13.89
CA GLU A 428 -20.64 -4.13 -15.35
C GLU A 428 -19.36 -4.80 -15.83
N ALA A 429 -18.20 -4.32 -15.40
CA ALA A 429 -16.90 -4.90 -15.77
C ALA A 429 -16.77 -6.37 -15.37
N LEU A 430 -17.16 -6.71 -14.14
CA LEU A 430 -17.13 -8.10 -13.64
C LEU A 430 -18.16 -9.00 -14.33
N SER A 431 -19.37 -8.47 -14.61
CA SER A 431 -20.47 -9.23 -15.22
C SER A 431 -20.15 -9.73 -16.63
N LYS A 432 -19.19 -9.11 -17.33
CA LYS A 432 -18.68 -9.59 -18.62
C LYS A 432 -17.97 -10.94 -18.53
N HIS A 433 -17.50 -11.32 -17.34
CA HIS A 433 -16.64 -12.48 -17.13
C HIS A 433 -17.22 -13.53 -16.18
N THR A 434 -18.14 -13.12 -15.30
CA THR A 434 -18.73 -14.01 -14.29
C THR A 434 -20.15 -13.59 -13.93
N ASN A 435 -20.90 -14.50 -13.30
CA ASN A 435 -22.15 -14.12 -12.64
C ASN A 435 -21.83 -13.57 -11.25
N VAL A 436 -21.90 -12.25 -11.10
CA VAL A 436 -21.56 -11.52 -9.85
C VAL A 436 -22.48 -11.90 -8.68
N ASP A 437 -23.74 -12.32 -8.95
CA ASP A 437 -24.69 -12.73 -7.92
C ASP A 437 -24.48 -14.18 -7.45
N SER A 438 -23.50 -14.88 -8.00
CA SER A 438 -23.24 -16.27 -7.62
C SER A 438 -22.49 -16.36 -6.30
N LYS A 439 -23.03 -17.12 -5.33
CA LYS A 439 -22.35 -17.40 -4.05
C LYS A 439 -20.93 -17.94 -4.21
N ARG A 440 -20.63 -18.57 -5.37
CA ARG A 440 -19.29 -19.06 -5.65
C ARG A 440 -18.31 -17.91 -5.91
N PHE A 441 -18.72 -16.91 -6.68
CA PHE A 441 -17.92 -15.71 -6.92
C PHE A 441 -17.81 -14.85 -5.65
N GLU A 442 -18.94 -14.61 -4.98
CA GLU A 442 -19.01 -13.87 -3.74
C GLU A 442 -17.98 -14.38 -2.72
N ASN A 443 -18.10 -15.63 -2.27
CA ASN A 443 -17.24 -16.21 -1.23
C ASN A 443 -15.78 -16.46 -1.64
N ARG A 444 -15.48 -16.57 -2.94
CA ARG A 444 -14.13 -16.90 -3.41
C ARG A 444 -13.29 -15.70 -3.78
N ILE A 445 -13.95 -14.65 -4.28
CA ILE A 445 -13.29 -13.51 -4.92
C ILE A 445 -13.82 -12.19 -4.33
N ALA A 446 -15.14 -11.95 -4.36
CA ALA A 446 -15.69 -10.64 -4.05
C ALA A 446 -15.52 -10.26 -2.57
N GLU A 447 -15.96 -11.11 -1.65
CA GLU A 447 -15.83 -10.90 -0.21
C GLU A 447 -14.36 -10.77 0.23
N PRO A 448 -13.42 -11.70 -0.14
CA PRO A 448 -12.02 -11.58 0.25
C PRO A 448 -11.30 -10.36 -0.32
N LEU A 449 -11.69 -9.89 -1.49
CA LEU A 449 -11.13 -8.68 -2.10
C LEU A 449 -11.91 -7.41 -1.77
N GLY A 450 -12.97 -7.50 -0.94
CA GLY A 450 -13.78 -6.36 -0.50
C GLY A 450 -14.48 -5.62 -1.63
N LEU A 451 -14.98 -6.33 -2.65
CA LEU A 451 -15.54 -5.73 -3.86
C LEU A 451 -16.99 -5.31 -3.74
N GLU A 452 -17.75 -5.89 -2.81
CA GLU A 452 -19.20 -5.63 -2.67
C GLU A 452 -19.53 -4.15 -2.51
N LYS A 453 -18.65 -3.44 -1.78
CA LYS A 453 -18.78 -2.00 -1.55
C LYS A 453 -18.45 -1.15 -2.78
N LEU A 454 -17.93 -1.75 -3.85
CA LEU A 454 -17.44 -1.04 -5.03
C LEU A 454 -18.32 -1.25 -6.26
N TYR A 455 -19.33 -2.14 -6.22
CA TYR A 455 -20.09 -2.57 -7.39
C TYR A 455 -20.72 -1.41 -8.18
N GLU A 456 -21.27 -0.42 -7.48
CA GLU A 456 -21.92 0.73 -8.10
C GLU A 456 -20.94 1.85 -8.50
N ASN A 457 -19.67 1.78 -8.08
CA ASN A 457 -18.69 2.80 -8.40
C ASN A 457 -18.20 2.66 -9.85
N ASN A 458 -17.93 3.79 -10.51
CA ASN A 458 -17.25 3.80 -11.80
C ASN A 458 -15.77 3.45 -11.63
N LEU A 459 -15.20 2.70 -12.57
CA LEU A 459 -13.79 2.32 -12.53
C LEU A 459 -12.85 3.53 -12.50
N GLN A 460 -13.24 4.66 -13.11
CA GLN A 460 -12.44 5.88 -13.16
C GLN A 460 -12.36 6.59 -11.79
N ASP A 461 -13.34 6.36 -10.91
CA ASP A 461 -13.42 7.00 -9.59
C ASP A 461 -12.77 6.16 -8.49
N LEU A 462 -12.24 4.98 -8.84
CA LEU A 462 -11.59 4.10 -7.89
C LEU A 462 -10.19 4.59 -7.51
N SER A 463 -9.84 4.44 -6.24
CA SER A 463 -8.44 4.55 -5.80
C SER A 463 -7.57 3.47 -6.46
N GLY A 464 -6.25 3.71 -6.53
CA GLY A 464 -5.31 2.74 -7.11
C GLY A 464 -5.43 1.34 -6.50
N GLY A 465 -5.61 1.23 -5.18
CA GLY A 465 -5.79 -0.06 -4.50
C GLY A 465 -7.13 -0.73 -4.79
N GLU A 466 -8.21 0.03 -4.95
CA GLU A 466 -9.53 -0.49 -5.34
C GLU A 466 -9.52 -0.99 -6.77
N LEU A 467 -8.97 -0.20 -7.71
CA LEU A 467 -8.83 -0.59 -9.11
C LEU A 467 -7.96 -1.85 -9.25
N GLN A 468 -6.90 -1.96 -8.46
CA GLN A 468 -6.04 -3.14 -8.41
C GLN A 468 -6.82 -4.39 -8.00
N ARG A 469 -7.61 -4.33 -6.92
CA ARG A 469 -8.45 -5.45 -6.46
C ARG A 469 -9.50 -5.86 -7.50
N VAL A 470 -10.11 -4.89 -8.17
CA VAL A 470 -11.05 -5.15 -9.28
C VAL A 470 -10.35 -5.84 -10.45
N GLY A 471 -9.17 -5.37 -10.86
CA GLY A 471 -8.39 -5.98 -11.93
C GLY A 471 -7.98 -7.43 -11.64
N ILE A 472 -7.60 -7.73 -10.39
CA ILE A 472 -7.33 -9.08 -9.93
C ILE A 472 -8.60 -9.94 -10.04
N ALA A 473 -9.73 -9.43 -9.57
CA ALA A 473 -11.01 -10.14 -9.64
C ALA A 473 -11.44 -10.43 -11.08
N ILE A 474 -11.29 -9.48 -12.00
CA ILE A 474 -11.54 -9.68 -13.43
C ILE A 474 -10.63 -10.80 -13.98
N CYS A 475 -9.34 -10.78 -13.63
CA CYS A 475 -8.40 -11.82 -14.06
C CYS A 475 -8.84 -13.21 -13.57
N LEU A 476 -9.12 -13.35 -12.27
CA LEU A 476 -9.51 -14.63 -11.65
C LEU A 476 -10.92 -15.10 -12.07
N SER A 477 -11.75 -14.22 -12.61
CA SER A 477 -13.11 -14.55 -13.07
C SER A 477 -13.18 -15.11 -14.47
N LYS A 478 -12.14 -14.92 -15.29
CA LYS A 478 -12.06 -15.48 -16.64
C LYS A 478 -11.87 -16.99 -16.57
N ASN A 479 -12.44 -17.70 -17.55
CA ASN A 479 -12.18 -19.13 -17.68
C ASN A 479 -10.87 -19.35 -18.42
N ALA A 480 -9.83 -19.71 -17.70
CA ALA A 480 -8.49 -19.91 -18.25
C ALA A 480 -7.84 -21.16 -17.63
N ASP A 481 -6.79 -21.65 -18.27
CA ASP A 481 -6.00 -22.78 -17.76
C ASP A 481 -4.87 -22.28 -16.85
N ILE A 482 -4.40 -21.05 -17.08
CA ILE A 482 -3.35 -20.39 -16.29
C ILE A 482 -3.75 -18.96 -16.00
N TYR A 483 -3.40 -18.48 -14.81
CA TYR A 483 -3.60 -17.10 -14.40
C TYR A 483 -2.25 -16.43 -14.14
N LEU A 484 -2.04 -15.31 -14.81
CA LEU A 484 -0.81 -14.54 -14.72
C LEU A 484 -1.11 -13.15 -14.16
N LEU A 485 -0.47 -12.81 -13.04
CA LEU A 485 -0.65 -11.53 -12.34
C LEU A 485 0.67 -10.77 -12.30
N ASP A 486 0.68 -9.57 -12.88
CA ASP A 486 1.84 -8.69 -12.90
C ASP A 486 1.65 -7.57 -11.86
N GLU A 487 2.50 -7.57 -10.83
CA GLU A 487 2.48 -6.70 -9.66
C GLU A 487 1.09 -6.58 -8.99
N PRO A 488 0.50 -7.69 -8.54
CA PRO A 488 -0.82 -7.64 -7.92
C PRO A 488 -0.85 -6.98 -6.54
N SER A 489 0.28 -6.86 -5.84
CA SER A 489 0.36 -6.22 -4.51
C SER A 489 0.50 -4.69 -4.55
N ALA A 490 0.70 -4.10 -5.75
CA ALA A 490 0.85 -2.66 -5.90
C ALA A 490 -0.36 -1.90 -5.33
N TYR A 491 -0.14 -0.77 -4.66
CA TYR A 491 -1.14 0.10 -4.01
C TYR A 491 -1.92 -0.55 -2.84
N LEU A 492 -1.65 -1.81 -2.50
CA LEU A 492 -2.31 -2.47 -1.39
C LEU A 492 -1.54 -2.25 -0.08
N ASP A 493 -2.27 -1.99 0.99
CA ASP A 493 -1.70 -1.99 2.34
C ASP A 493 -1.38 -3.43 2.81
N VAL A 494 -0.75 -3.56 3.98
CA VAL A 494 -0.29 -4.85 4.50
C VAL A 494 -1.43 -5.86 4.62
N GLU A 495 -2.59 -5.43 5.09
CA GLU A 495 -3.74 -6.31 5.31
C GLU A 495 -4.31 -6.81 3.99
N ALA A 496 -4.52 -5.90 3.03
CA ALA A 496 -4.99 -6.24 1.70
C ALA A 496 -4.00 -7.18 0.95
N ARG A 497 -2.68 -7.01 1.11
CA ARG A 497 -1.67 -7.91 0.54
C ARG A 497 -1.77 -9.32 1.11
N VAL A 498 -1.95 -9.45 2.42
CA VAL A 498 -2.09 -10.76 3.07
C VAL A 498 -3.38 -11.45 2.65
N GLU A 499 -4.49 -10.73 2.60
CA GLU A 499 -5.76 -11.31 2.16
C GLU A 499 -5.73 -11.67 0.67
N LEU A 500 -5.05 -10.87 -0.16
CA LEU A 500 -4.75 -11.23 -1.54
C LEU A 500 -3.97 -12.55 -1.58
N GLY A 501 -2.89 -12.68 -0.81
CA GLY A 501 -2.09 -13.91 -0.76
C GLY A 501 -2.92 -15.13 -0.36
N ARG A 502 -3.76 -15.00 0.67
CA ARG A 502 -4.70 -16.07 1.08
C ARG A 502 -5.69 -16.43 -0.03
N THR A 503 -6.19 -15.41 -0.73
CA THR A 503 -7.14 -15.58 -1.82
C THR A 503 -6.51 -16.32 -2.99
N LEU A 504 -5.30 -15.96 -3.41
CA LEU A 504 -4.57 -16.62 -4.49
C LEU A 504 -4.28 -18.09 -4.15
N LYS A 505 -3.80 -18.40 -2.94
CA LYS A 505 -3.59 -19.80 -2.49
C LYS A 505 -4.88 -20.61 -2.48
N ARG A 506 -5.97 -20.02 -1.97
CA ARG A 506 -7.29 -20.66 -1.95
C ARG A 506 -7.83 -20.89 -3.36
N PHE A 507 -7.60 -19.91 -4.26
CA PHE A 507 -8.03 -19.98 -5.65
C PHE A 507 -7.29 -21.11 -6.38
N ALA A 508 -5.96 -21.16 -6.36
CA ALA A 508 -5.15 -22.21 -6.99
C ALA A 508 -5.62 -23.61 -6.57
N ARG A 509 -5.71 -23.86 -5.27
CA ARG A 509 -6.14 -25.15 -4.70
C ARG A 509 -7.58 -25.55 -5.08
N LYS A 510 -8.53 -24.58 -5.10
CA LYS A 510 -9.94 -24.89 -5.39
C LYS A 510 -10.27 -25.01 -6.86
N THR A 511 -9.44 -24.48 -7.73
CA THR A 511 -9.61 -24.54 -9.19
C THR A 511 -8.70 -25.55 -9.84
N GLU A 512 -7.71 -26.07 -9.10
CA GLU A 512 -6.63 -26.94 -9.60
C GLU A 512 -5.86 -26.29 -10.76
N LYS A 513 -5.80 -24.93 -10.77
CA LYS A 513 -5.16 -24.16 -11.82
C LYS A 513 -3.91 -23.46 -11.29
N PRO A 514 -2.81 -23.47 -12.08
CA PRO A 514 -1.60 -22.73 -11.70
C PRO A 514 -1.76 -21.23 -11.85
N LEU A 515 -1.03 -20.52 -10.98
CA LEU A 515 -0.85 -19.07 -11.04
C LEU A 515 0.61 -18.73 -11.24
N MET A 516 0.90 -17.72 -12.04
CA MET A 516 2.22 -17.08 -12.10
C MET A 516 2.10 -15.67 -11.57
N VAL A 517 2.94 -15.31 -10.60
CA VAL A 517 2.89 -14.01 -9.90
C VAL A 517 4.24 -13.32 -10.03
N ILE A 518 4.26 -12.18 -10.70
CA ILE A 518 5.39 -11.26 -10.76
C ILE A 518 5.14 -10.21 -9.69
N ASP A 519 6.01 -10.09 -8.69
CA ASP A 519 5.86 -9.07 -7.65
C ASP A 519 7.20 -8.71 -7.01
N HIS A 520 7.24 -7.57 -6.34
CA HIS A 520 8.39 -7.09 -5.58
C HIS A 520 8.23 -7.25 -4.07
N ASP A 521 7.07 -7.72 -3.61
CA ASP A 521 6.83 -8.04 -2.20
C ASP A 521 7.35 -9.44 -1.87
N LEU A 522 8.60 -9.49 -1.36
CA LEU A 522 9.23 -10.75 -0.95
C LEU A 522 8.44 -11.48 0.15
N LEU A 523 7.78 -10.74 1.02
CA LEU A 523 6.99 -11.33 2.11
C LEU A 523 5.78 -12.09 1.55
N MET A 524 5.05 -11.45 0.63
CA MET A 524 3.91 -12.08 -0.03
C MET A 524 4.37 -13.27 -0.87
N LEU A 525 5.41 -13.13 -1.69
CA LEU A 525 5.91 -14.22 -2.55
C LEU A 525 6.44 -15.41 -1.73
N ASP A 526 7.19 -15.17 -0.64
CA ASP A 526 7.63 -16.24 0.27
C ASP A 526 6.45 -16.98 0.91
N TYR A 527 5.37 -16.27 1.19
CA TYR A 527 4.16 -16.82 1.79
C TYR A 527 3.34 -17.67 0.81
N ILE A 528 3.19 -17.21 -0.47
CA ILE A 528 2.25 -17.86 -1.40
C ILE A 528 2.88 -18.87 -2.34
N ALA A 529 4.12 -18.67 -2.77
CA ALA A 529 4.69 -19.41 -3.88
C ALA A 529 5.30 -20.76 -3.49
N ASP A 530 5.24 -21.70 -4.41
CA ASP A 530 5.79 -23.05 -4.29
C ASP A 530 7.18 -23.12 -4.93
N ARG A 531 7.33 -22.55 -6.13
CA ARG A 531 8.57 -22.42 -6.88
C ARG A 531 8.77 -20.98 -7.37
N GLY A 532 9.96 -20.68 -7.89
CA GLY A 532 10.27 -19.37 -8.42
C GLY A 532 11.22 -19.40 -9.61
N ILE A 533 11.08 -18.39 -10.47
CA ILE A 533 12.02 -18.05 -11.56
C ILE A 533 12.72 -16.75 -11.18
N VAL A 534 14.03 -16.68 -11.41
CA VAL A 534 14.83 -15.48 -11.14
C VAL A 534 15.33 -14.90 -12.45
N PHE A 535 15.01 -13.62 -12.68
CA PHE A 535 15.53 -12.83 -13.79
C PHE A 535 16.80 -12.11 -13.35
N THR A 536 17.85 -12.23 -14.17
CA THR A 536 19.18 -11.65 -13.96
C THR A 536 19.65 -10.92 -15.22
N GLY A 537 20.62 -10.03 -15.12
CA GLY A 537 21.20 -9.33 -16.26
C GLY A 537 21.51 -7.86 -16.00
N GLU A 538 21.43 -7.04 -17.04
CA GLU A 538 21.66 -5.60 -16.98
C GLU A 538 20.32 -4.88 -17.32
N PRO A 539 19.71 -4.18 -16.34
CA PRO A 539 18.42 -3.53 -16.54
C PRO A 539 18.39 -2.62 -17.77
N GLY A 540 17.38 -2.78 -18.62
CA GLY A 540 17.21 -2.00 -19.85
C GLY A 540 18.15 -2.39 -21.01
N ILE A 541 19.06 -3.36 -20.82
CA ILE A 541 20.02 -3.82 -21.84
C ILE A 541 19.79 -5.29 -22.18
N LYS A 542 19.88 -6.15 -21.18
CA LYS A 542 19.69 -7.60 -21.38
C LYS A 542 19.13 -8.26 -20.13
N GLY A 543 18.23 -9.22 -20.35
CA GLY A 543 17.69 -10.07 -19.31
C GLY A 543 17.79 -11.56 -19.64
N SER A 544 17.97 -12.37 -18.60
CA SER A 544 17.90 -13.82 -18.67
C SER A 544 17.16 -14.39 -17.49
N SER A 545 16.47 -15.52 -17.65
CA SER A 545 15.79 -16.18 -16.53
C SER A 545 16.44 -17.52 -16.20
N THR A 546 16.26 -17.98 -14.95
CA THR A 546 16.51 -19.36 -14.55
C THR A 546 15.34 -20.27 -14.94
N GLN A 547 15.52 -21.57 -14.81
CA GLN A 547 14.40 -22.52 -14.73
C GLN A 547 13.65 -22.36 -13.40
N PRO A 548 12.38 -22.78 -13.32
CA PRO A 548 11.65 -22.85 -12.05
C PRO A 548 12.39 -23.72 -11.02
N THR A 549 12.65 -23.16 -9.84
CA THR A 549 13.30 -23.84 -8.73
C THR A 549 12.47 -23.71 -7.46
N GLU A 550 12.74 -24.51 -6.43
CA GLU A 550 12.07 -24.39 -5.12
C GLU A 550 12.17 -22.94 -4.60
N ILE A 551 11.07 -22.44 -4.04
CA ILE A 551 10.95 -21.02 -3.67
C ILE A 551 12.08 -20.51 -2.78
N GLY A 552 12.53 -21.31 -1.79
CA GLY A 552 13.64 -20.91 -0.92
C GLY A 552 14.98 -20.76 -1.66
N GLN A 553 15.21 -21.56 -2.72
CA GLN A 553 16.39 -21.44 -3.58
C GLN A 553 16.28 -20.25 -4.51
N ALA A 554 15.08 -19.99 -5.07
CA ALA A 554 14.83 -18.85 -5.92
C ALA A 554 15.02 -17.52 -5.16
N ILE A 555 14.51 -17.41 -3.93
CA ILE A 555 14.71 -16.24 -3.07
C ILE A 555 16.20 -16.06 -2.73
N ASP A 556 16.91 -17.13 -2.36
CA ASP A 556 18.34 -17.06 -2.05
C ASP A 556 19.16 -16.57 -3.24
N LEU A 557 18.88 -17.11 -4.44
CA LEU A 557 19.52 -16.68 -5.68
C LEU A 557 19.21 -15.21 -6.00
N PHE A 558 17.95 -14.81 -5.90
CA PHE A 558 17.55 -13.42 -6.14
C PHE A 558 18.24 -12.46 -5.15
N LEU A 559 18.25 -12.79 -3.87
CA LEU A 559 18.90 -11.97 -2.85
C LEU A 559 20.41 -11.85 -3.04
N LYS A 560 21.03 -12.92 -3.57
CA LYS A 560 22.44 -12.91 -3.96
C LYS A 560 22.72 -11.95 -5.12
N GLU A 561 21.86 -11.92 -6.15
CA GLU A 561 21.99 -11.01 -7.29
C GLU A 561 21.88 -9.54 -6.87
N VAL A 562 20.97 -9.24 -5.94
CA VAL A 562 20.79 -7.86 -5.44
C VAL A 562 21.70 -7.52 -4.24
N ASP A 563 22.59 -8.43 -3.87
CA ASP A 563 23.57 -8.32 -2.78
C ASP A 563 22.94 -8.00 -1.40
N LEU A 564 21.91 -8.75 -1.01
CA LEU A 564 21.15 -8.57 0.22
C LEU A 564 21.02 -9.87 0.99
N THR A 565 21.12 -9.78 2.32
CA THR A 565 20.85 -10.92 3.17
C THR A 565 19.56 -10.73 3.97
N PHE A 566 18.77 -11.78 4.05
CA PHE A 566 17.53 -11.81 4.81
C PHE A 566 17.54 -12.97 5.82
N ARG A 567 16.92 -12.73 6.97
CA ARG A 567 16.66 -13.76 7.99
C ARG A 567 15.18 -13.86 8.27
N LYS A 568 14.73 -14.92 8.92
CA LYS A 568 13.37 -15.03 9.45
C LYS A 568 13.29 -14.43 10.86
N ASP A 569 12.24 -13.67 11.12
CA ASP A 569 11.93 -13.22 12.48
C ASP A 569 11.46 -14.42 13.32
N PRO A 570 12.08 -14.67 14.49
CA PRO A 570 11.76 -15.85 15.30
C PRO A 570 10.33 -15.86 15.87
N GLY A 571 9.68 -14.70 15.99
CA GLY A 571 8.32 -14.58 16.53
C GLY A 571 7.23 -14.75 15.49
N THR A 572 7.40 -14.11 14.32
CA THR A 572 6.37 -14.03 13.28
C THR A 572 6.68 -14.85 12.02
N GLY A 573 7.88 -15.43 11.91
CA GLY A 573 8.32 -16.17 10.72
C GLY A 573 8.57 -15.30 9.48
N ARG A 574 8.32 -13.99 9.55
CA ARG A 574 8.46 -13.09 8.39
C ARG A 574 9.91 -12.88 7.95
N PRO A 575 10.17 -12.72 6.66
CA PRO A 575 11.45 -12.27 6.15
C PRO A 575 11.83 -10.87 6.66
N ARG A 576 13.07 -10.71 7.09
CA ARG A 576 13.64 -9.43 7.55
C ARG A 576 14.98 -9.19 6.88
N ALA A 577 15.16 -7.99 6.34
CA ALA A 577 16.47 -7.58 5.84
C ALA A 577 17.51 -7.45 6.97
N ASN A 578 18.71 -7.95 6.77
CA ASN A 578 19.80 -7.67 7.68
C ASN A 578 20.34 -6.26 7.43
N LYS A 579 20.70 -5.56 8.52
CA LYS A 579 21.41 -4.28 8.36
C LYS A 579 22.78 -4.57 7.74
N PRO A 580 23.17 -3.86 6.66
CA PRO A 580 24.44 -4.06 6.00
C PRO A 580 25.61 -3.96 6.99
N GLY A 581 26.55 -4.92 6.92
CA GLY A 581 27.68 -5.00 7.83
C GLY A 581 27.40 -5.48 9.25
N SER A 582 26.14 -5.84 9.56
CA SER A 582 25.81 -6.47 10.84
C SER A 582 26.42 -7.87 10.94
N GLN A 583 26.58 -8.39 12.17
CA GLN A 583 27.13 -9.73 12.38
C GLN A 583 26.37 -10.81 11.58
N LYS A 584 25.03 -10.75 11.55
CA LYS A 584 24.23 -11.70 10.78
C LYS A 584 24.43 -11.56 9.26
N ASP A 585 24.52 -10.33 8.75
CA ASP A 585 24.83 -10.07 7.35
C ASP A 585 26.19 -10.69 6.95
N GLN A 586 27.21 -10.47 7.77
CA GLN A 586 28.55 -11.03 7.54
C GLN A 586 28.55 -12.57 7.60
N GLU A 587 27.94 -13.17 8.63
CA GLU A 587 27.85 -14.62 8.79
C GLU A 587 27.15 -15.30 7.59
N GLN A 588 26.05 -14.70 7.06
CA GLN A 588 25.33 -15.24 5.92
C GLN A 588 26.15 -15.12 4.62
N ARG A 589 26.79 -13.97 4.39
CA ARG A 589 27.67 -13.75 3.24
C ARG A 589 28.86 -14.70 3.22
N GLU A 590 29.52 -14.94 4.37
CA GLU A 590 30.62 -15.89 4.51
C GLU A 590 30.20 -17.32 4.19
N LYS A 591 28.97 -17.71 4.51
CA LYS A 591 28.39 -19.01 4.18
C LYS A 591 27.88 -19.11 2.75
N GLY A 592 27.69 -17.98 2.06
CA GLY A 592 27.03 -17.91 0.75
C GLY A 592 25.52 -18.18 0.81
N GLU A 593 24.89 -18.03 1.97
CA GLU A 593 23.45 -18.21 2.23
C GLU A 593 22.81 -16.84 2.42
N TYR A 594 22.16 -16.32 1.40
CA TYR A 594 21.55 -14.99 1.43
C TYR A 594 20.13 -14.98 2.03
N TYR A 595 19.49 -16.15 2.10
CA TYR A 595 18.19 -16.35 2.74
C TYR A 595 18.23 -17.43 3.83
N GLU A 596 17.89 -17.06 5.07
CA GLU A 596 17.81 -18.02 6.18
C GLU A 596 16.54 -18.87 6.02
N LYS A 597 16.72 -20.21 5.89
CA LYS A 597 15.64 -21.18 5.68
C LYS A 597 14.83 -21.45 6.94
#